data_bd10a03af9a0105d168e73c9eced1331
#
_entry.id   bd10a03af9a0105d168e73c9eced1331
#
_cell.length_a   1.000
_cell.length_b   1.000
_cell.length_c   1.000
_cell.angle_alpha   90.00
_cell.angle_beta   90.00
_cell.angle_gamma   90.00
#
_symmetry.space_group_name_H-M   'P 1'
#
loop_
_entity.id
_entity.type
_entity.pdbx_description
1 polymer ?
#
loop_
_entity_poly.entity_id
_entity_poly.type
_entity_poly.pdbx_seq_one_letter_code
_entity_poly.pdbx_strand_id
1 'polypeptide(L)'
;RYDSALALEKSPSPEQLPTLGVTAWRPLGGEEHLINPQTIYLLQRACREGDYDLFREYSAACHVPDRAVTLRDLMDFAPTRQPVPLDEVEPASEIVKRFNTGAMSYGSISKEAHECLAIAMNRLGGRSNTGEGGEDPARETPLANGDSKCSAIKQVASGRFGVTSRYLSSAIEIQIKMAQGAKPGEGGHLPGKKVYPWIAEVRRSTSGVGLISPPPHHDIYSIEDLAELIFDLKNANPDARVSVKLCALAGVGTIATGVAKGGADKITISGHNGGTGAAPRDSIYHAGIPFEIGLAETQQTLLRNGLRSRVVVETDGKLMCGRDVAMAALLGAEEFGFATMPLVAMGCMMQRDCQQDTCPVGIATQNCKLRGCFAGKPEYVVNFMTFVAEELREIMADLGFRTVDEMVGHPECLRQVEVSGNWKANEMDLSDMLAPATCEFGRAIPGADGRHFLPSMASDCQLDKSLDATLFIPYTASAREHLEPIRFRADIDNVNRCVGTMLGSQVTRQHPEGLPEGSITVD
;
A
#
# COMPACT_ATOMS: atom_id res chain seq x y z
N ARG A 1 -24.31 10.22 15.77
CA ARG A 1 -25.24 11.14 15.05
C ARG A 1 -26.58 11.26 15.77
N TYR A 2 -27.19 10.15 16.22
CA TYR A 2 -28.46 10.18 16.95
C TYR A 2 -28.32 10.92 18.29
N ASP A 3 -27.28 10.62 19.04
CA ASP A 3 -27.02 11.28 20.33
C ASP A 3 -26.64 12.77 20.15
N SER A 4 -25.98 13.12 19.04
CA SER A 4 -25.72 14.50 18.66
C SER A 4 -27.01 15.26 18.31
N ALA A 5 -27.96 14.61 17.62
CA ALA A 5 -29.26 15.21 17.33
C ALA A 5 -30.10 15.43 18.61
N LEU A 6 -30.10 14.46 19.54
CA LEU A 6 -30.73 14.59 20.85
C LEU A 6 -30.10 15.69 21.73
N ALA A 7 -28.77 15.85 21.64
CA ALA A 7 -28.07 16.93 22.33
C ALA A 7 -28.43 18.30 21.76
N LEU A 8 -28.68 18.40 20.44
CA LEU A 8 -29.15 19.60 19.76
C LEU A 8 -30.55 20.02 20.21
N GLU A 9 -31.47 19.06 20.35
CA GLU A 9 -32.84 19.34 20.83
C GLU A 9 -32.86 19.90 22.27
N LYS A 10 -31.83 19.58 23.06
CA LYS A 10 -31.69 20.03 24.46
C LYS A 10 -30.80 21.28 24.63
N SER A 11 -30.18 21.76 23.56
CA SER A 11 -29.24 22.88 23.62
C SER A 11 -29.97 24.22 23.45
N PRO A 12 -29.80 25.18 24.36
CA PRO A 12 -30.47 26.48 24.29
C PRO A 12 -29.89 27.43 23.22
N SER A 13 -28.79 27.07 22.55
CA SER A 13 -28.17 27.90 21.52
C SER A 13 -27.52 27.08 20.41
N PRO A 14 -27.84 27.35 19.11
CA PRO A 14 -27.16 26.70 17.95
C PRO A 14 -25.66 26.99 17.87
N GLU A 15 -25.16 28.03 18.53
CA GLU A 15 -23.75 28.42 18.53
C GLU A 15 -22.89 27.54 19.44
N GLN A 16 -23.49 26.71 20.28
CA GLN A 16 -22.81 25.82 21.23
C GLN A 16 -23.02 24.34 20.89
N LEU A 17 -22.93 23.98 19.62
CA LEU A 17 -22.93 22.56 19.23
C LEU A 17 -21.74 21.81 19.85
N PRO A 18 -21.99 20.78 20.68
CA PRO A 18 -20.89 19.99 21.22
C PRO A 18 -20.15 19.29 20.08
N THR A 19 -18.87 19.58 19.93
CA THR A 19 -18.04 18.80 19.03
C THR A 19 -17.56 17.56 19.77
N LEU A 20 -17.98 16.39 19.31
CA LEU A 20 -17.62 15.09 19.89
C LEU A 20 -16.18 14.67 19.61
N GLY A 21 -15.39 15.51 18.96
CA GLY A 21 -14.01 15.19 18.65
C GLY A 21 -13.84 14.15 17.55
N VAL A 22 -14.80 14.01 16.63
CA VAL A 22 -14.78 13.04 15.51
C VAL A 22 -13.48 13.11 14.68
N THR A 23 -12.94 14.30 14.50
CA THR A 23 -11.75 14.51 13.65
C THR A 23 -10.45 14.58 14.41
N ALA A 24 -10.47 14.90 15.70
CA ALA A 24 -9.29 15.02 16.55
C ALA A 24 -9.64 14.61 17.98
N TRP A 25 -8.76 13.84 18.59
CA TRP A 25 -8.90 13.42 19.96
C TRP A 25 -9.11 14.59 20.93
N ARG A 26 -9.94 14.40 21.94
CA ARG A 26 -10.22 15.37 23.00
C ARG A 26 -10.10 14.74 24.38
N PRO A 27 -9.57 15.45 25.39
CA PRO A 27 -9.32 14.88 26.71
C PRO A 27 -10.58 14.56 27.52
N LEU A 28 -11.72 15.20 27.21
CA LEU A 28 -12.97 15.02 27.95
C LEU A 28 -14.16 14.99 27.00
N GLY A 29 -14.99 13.94 27.11
CA GLY A 29 -16.28 13.84 26.41
C GLY A 29 -16.17 13.71 24.88
N GLY A 30 -15.03 13.29 24.36
CA GLY A 30 -14.82 13.03 22.94
C GLY A 30 -15.10 11.59 22.55
N GLU A 31 -15.15 11.33 21.24
CA GLU A 31 -15.18 9.99 20.68
C GLU A 31 -13.86 9.26 20.93
N GLU A 32 -13.92 7.94 21.00
CA GLU A 32 -12.76 7.08 21.08
C GLU A 32 -11.95 7.12 19.78
N HIS A 33 -10.63 7.18 19.90
CA HIS A 33 -9.69 7.15 18.78
C HIS A 33 -8.68 6.03 18.96
N LEU A 34 -8.43 5.27 17.88
CA LEU A 34 -7.36 4.27 17.84
C LEU A 34 -5.99 4.86 18.17
N ILE A 35 -5.74 6.07 17.67
CA ILE A 35 -4.49 6.81 17.88
C ILE A 35 -4.80 8.01 18.77
N ASN A 36 -4.29 7.98 19.98
CA ASN A 36 -4.47 8.97 21.01
C ASN A 36 -3.10 9.38 21.61
N PRO A 37 -3.02 10.38 22.49
CA PRO A 37 -1.73 10.82 23.05
C PRO A 37 -0.92 9.71 23.73
N GLN A 38 -1.56 8.74 24.39
CA GLN A 38 -0.89 7.62 25.04
C GLN A 38 -0.25 6.69 24.00
N THR A 39 -1.01 6.26 22.99
CA THR A 39 -0.49 5.37 21.94
C THR A 39 0.60 6.04 21.11
N ILE A 40 0.48 7.35 20.83
CA ILE A 40 1.54 8.13 20.16
C ILE A 40 2.81 8.15 21.02
N TYR A 41 2.70 8.46 22.30
CA TYR A 41 3.84 8.56 23.21
C TYR A 41 4.57 7.23 23.36
N LEU A 42 3.83 6.15 23.62
CA LEU A 42 4.41 4.81 23.78
C LEU A 42 5.13 4.35 22.51
N LEU A 43 4.48 4.49 21.34
CA LEU A 43 5.09 4.10 20.06
C LEU A 43 6.37 4.90 19.77
N GLN A 44 6.32 6.23 19.92
CA GLN A 44 7.49 7.06 19.65
C GLN A 44 8.66 6.73 20.58
N ARG A 45 8.40 6.46 21.85
CA ARG A 45 9.42 6.04 22.79
C ARG A 45 9.99 4.67 22.42
N ALA A 46 9.13 3.67 22.24
CA ALA A 46 9.56 2.33 21.86
C ALA A 46 10.48 2.36 20.63
N CYS A 47 10.07 3.08 19.58
CA CYS A 47 10.85 3.17 18.35
C CYS A 47 12.16 3.94 18.50
N ARG A 48 12.22 4.98 19.33
CA ARG A 48 13.43 5.81 19.56
C ARG A 48 14.44 5.13 20.45
N GLU A 49 13.96 4.44 21.47
CA GLU A 49 14.78 3.74 22.47
C GLU A 49 15.18 2.32 21.99
N GLY A 50 14.48 1.78 20.97
CA GLY A 50 14.68 0.40 20.52
C GLY A 50 14.15 -0.62 21.53
N ASP A 51 13.09 -0.26 22.27
CA ASP A 51 12.56 -1.01 23.41
C ASP A 51 11.30 -1.78 23.00
N TYR A 52 11.41 -3.10 22.92
CA TYR A 52 10.31 -3.98 22.56
C TYR A 52 9.26 -4.13 23.67
N ASP A 53 9.63 -4.03 24.94
CA ASP A 53 8.67 -4.11 26.04
C ASP A 53 7.75 -2.87 26.03
N LEU A 54 8.28 -1.68 25.75
CA LEU A 54 7.46 -0.49 25.50
C LEU A 54 6.55 -0.65 24.27
N PHE A 55 7.01 -1.36 23.24
CA PHE A 55 6.14 -1.66 22.10
C PHE A 55 4.99 -2.60 22.47
N ARG A 56 5.21 -3.58 23.33
CA ARG A 56 4.14 -4.43 23.87
C ARG A 56 3.12 -3.62 24.68
N GLU A 57 3.57 -2.65 25.49
CA GLU A 57 2.66 -1.73 26.17
C GLU A 57 1.84 -0.90 25.18
N TYR A 58 2.46 -0.43 24.10
CA TYR A 58 1.78 0.26 23.02
C TYR A 58 0.73 -0.63 22.35
N SER A 59 1.08 -1.85 21.98
CA SER A 59 0.16 -2.79 21.35
C SER A 59 -1.04 -3.10 22.23
N ALA A 60 -0.81 -3.34 23.51
CA ALA A 60 -1.88 -3.52 24.51
C ALA A 60 -2.78 -2.28 24.63
N ALA A 61 -2.24 -1.06 24.54
CA ALA A 61 -3.02 0.17 24.55
C ALA A 61 -3.86 0.40 23.27
N CYS A 62 -3.49 -0.25 22.14
CA CYS A 62 -4.29 -0.25 20.93
C CYS A 62 -5.53 -1.15 21.01
N HIS A 63 -5.43 -2.26 21.73
CA HIS A 63 -6.46 -3.30 21.82
C HIS A 63 -6.94 -3.47 23.28
N VAL A 64 -7.74 -2.52 23.73
CA VAL A 64 -8.33 -2.56 25.08
C VAL A 64 -9.58 -3.44 25.06
N PRO A 65 -9.68 -4.45 25.95
CA PRO A 65 -10.91 -5.23 26.08
C PRO A 65 -12.15 -4.34 26.28
N ASP A 66 -13.29 -4.82 25.79
CA ASP A 66 -14.58 -4.10 25.86
C ASP A 66 -14.63 -2.73 25.16
N ARG A 67 -13.65 -2.44 24.29
CA ARG A 67 -13.64 -1.27 23.43
C ARG A 67 -13.72 -1.70 21.95
N ALA A 68 -14.76 -1.29 21.23
CA ALA A 68 -14.91 -1.55 19.81
C ALA A 68 -14.78 -0.24 19.01
N VAL A 69 -13.65 -0.06 18.34
CA VAL A 69 -13.37 1.08 17.45
C VAL A 69 -13.26 0.62 15.99
N THR A 70 -12.86 -0.63 15.78
CA THR A 70 -12.74 -1.27 14.46
C THR A 70 -13.40 -2.64 14.47
N LEU A 71 -13.58 -3.24 13.27
CA LEU A 71 -14.07 -4.63 13.16
C LEU A 71 -13.13 -5.63 13.83
N ARG A 72 -11.82 -5.36 13.85
CA ARG A 72 -10.84 -6.22 14.52
C ARG A 72 -11.08 -6.36 16.02
N ASP A 73 -11.65 -5.33 16.65
CA ASP A 73 -12.00 -5.36 18.07
C ASP A 73 -13.20 -6.29 18.36
N LEU A 74 -13.95 -6.69 17.33
CA LEU A 74 -15.06 -7.67 17.41
C LEU A 74 -14.59 -9.10 17.13
N MET A 75 -13.29 -9.32 16.96
CA MET A 75 -12.69 -10.63 16.68
C MET A 75 -11.58 -10.94 17.67
N ASP A 76 -11.44 -12.22 17.96
CA ASP A 76 -10.33 -12.75 18.75
C ASP A 76 -9.81 -14.05 18.15
N PHE A 77 -8.60 -14.42 18.53
CA PHE A 77 -7.99 -15.66 18.09
C PHE A 77 -8.68 -16.88 18.70
N ALA A 78 -8.86 -17.91 17.89
CA ALA A 78 -9.40 -19.21 18.27
C ALA A 78 -8.46 -20.30 17.72
N PRO A 79 -7.38 -20.65 18.44
CA PRO A 79 -6.40 -21.62 17.96
C PRO A 79 -7.06 -22.96 17.58
N THR A 80 -6.81 -23.41 16.38
CA THR A 80 -7.27 -24.73 15.88
C THR A 80 -6.13 -25.75 15.82
N ARG A 81 -4.89 -25.31 16.07
CA ARG A 81 -3.66 -26.11 16.08
C ARG A 81 -2.98 -26.07 17.44
N GLN A 82 -2.05 -26.99 17.67
CA GLN A 82 -1.20 -26.95 18.83
C GLN A 82 -0.12 -25.85 18.67
N PRO A 83 0.20 -25.08 19.71
CA PRO A 83 1.30 -24.12 19.68
C PRO A 83 2.63 -24.77 19.26
N VAL A 84 3.47 -23.99 18.60
CA VAL A 84 4.84 -24.40 18.22
C VAL A 84 5.87 -23.55 18.94
N PRO A 85 7.09 -24.06 19.15
CA PRO A 85 8.18 -23.26 19.70
C PRO A 85 8.49 -22.03 18.83
N LEU A 86 8.77 -20.89 19.45
CA LEU A 86 9.05 -19.63 18.74
C LEU A 86 10.28 -19.71 17.82
N ASP A 87 11.25 -20.55 18.14
CA ASP A 87 12.44 -20.80 17.32
C ASP A 87 12.17 -21.62 16.05
N GLU A 88 11.00 -22.29 15.96
CA GLU A 88 10.52 -22.94 14.74
C GLU A 88 9.77 -21.99 13.80
N VAL A 89 9.40 -20.79 14.27
CA VAL A 89 8.70 -19.78 13.47
C VAL A 89 9.70 -18.97 12.66
N GLU A 90 9.37 -18.67 11.41
CA GLU A 90 10.21 -17.86 10.52
C GLU A 90 10.68 -16.56 11.21
N PRO A 91 11.94 -16.13 10.99
CA PRO A 91 12.49 -14.99 11.71
C PRO A 91 11.86 -13.67 11.24
N ALA A 92 11.82 -12.68 12.12
CA ALA A 92 11.31 -11.34 11.82
C ALA A 92 11.96 -10.72 10.57
N SER A 93 13.24 -11.03 10.32
CA SER A 93 13.98 -10.59 9.11
C SER A 93 13.40 -11.11 7.79
N GLU A 94 12.66 -12.22 7.79
CA GLU A 94 11.94 -12.72 6.62
C GLU A 94 10.54 -12.11 6.55
N ILE A 95 9.86 -11.98 7.70
CA ILE A 95 8.51 -11.39 7.78
C ILE A 95 8.50 -9.94 7.30
N VAL A 96 9.47 -9.11 7.69
CA VAL A 96 9.53 -7.69 7.28
C VAL A 96 9.65 -7.48 5.77
N LYS A 97 10.10 -8.48 5.00
CA LYS A 97 10.13 -8.42 3.53
C LYS A 97 8.73 -8.38 2.91
N ARG A 98 7.69 -8.78 3.67
CA ARG A 98 6.27 -8.70 3.30
C ARG A 98 5.64 -7.35 3.65
N PHE A 99 6.40 -6.46 4.31
CA PHE A 99 5.92 -5.15 4.73
C PHE A 99 6.22 -4.09 3.68
N ASN A 100 5.20 -3.28 3.39
CA ASN A 100 5.28 -2.19 2.45
C ASN A 100 4.87 -0.87 3.14
N THR A 101 5.38 0.27 2.67
CA THR A 101 4.74 1.52 3.05
C THR A 101 3.50 1.76 2.21
N GLY A 102 2.46 2.34 2.81
CA GLY A 102 1.35 2.88 2.04
C GLY A 102 1.82 3.95 1.05
N ALA A 103 1.06 4.14 -0.02
CA ALA A 103 1.35 5.09 -1.09
C ALA A 103 1.20 6.55 -0.61
N MET A 104 2.27 7.14 -0.13
CA MET A 104 2.34 8.53 0.35
C MET A 104 3.17 9.36 -0.62
N SER A 105 2.51 10.20 -1.45
CA SER A 105 3.17 10.89 -2.56
C SER A 105 4.13 12.00 -2.11
N TYR A 106 5.22 12.16 -2.84
CA TYR A 106 6.09 13.32 -2.75
C TYR A 106 5.30 14.60 -3.10
N GLY A 107 5.27 15.52 -2.17
CA GLY A 107 4.39 16.70 -2.21
C GLY A 107 3.26 16.63 -1.18
N SER A 108 2.65 15.47 -0.95
CA SER A 108 1.75 15.28 0.21
C SER A 108 2.54 15.19 1.52
N ILE A 109 3.67 14.50 1.50
CA ILE A 109 4.68 14.52 2.57
C ILE A 109 5.97 15.18 2.09
N SER A 110 6.84 15.55 3.03
CA SER A 110 8.12 16.20 2.75
C SER A 110 9.13 15.24 2.10
N LYS A 111 10.18 15.81 1.49
CA LYS A 111 11.30 15.04 0.94
C LYS A 111 11.97 14.20 2.03
N GLU A 112 12.20 14.79 3.19
CA GLU A 112 12.87 14.17 4.33
C GLU A 112 12.09 12.94 4.83
N ALA A 113 10.78 13.06 5.00
CA ALA A 113 9.94 11.95 5.42
C ALA A 113 9.86 10.85 4.35
N HIS A 114 9.76 11.23 3.08
CA HIS A 114 9.66 10.29 1.96
C HIS A 114 10.95 9.49 1.77
N GLU A 115 12.12 10.16 1.86
CA GLU A 115 13.43 9.52 1.76
C GLU A 115 13.72 8.64 3.01
N CYS A 116 13.33 9.10 4.20
CA CYS A 116 13.47 8.34 5.45
C CYS A 116 12.76 6.98 5.38
N LEU A 117 11.52 6.96 4.87
CA LEU A 117 10.76 5.73 4.65
C LEU A 117 11.45 4.80 3.65
N ALA A 118 11.96 5.33 2.53
CA ALA A 118 12.63 4.52 1.53
C ALA A 118 13.91 3.88 2.09
N ILE A 119 14.74 4.63 2.80
CA ILE A 119 15.96 4.11 3.42
C ILE A 119 15.61 2.99 4.42
N ALA A 120 14.64 3.22 5.30
CA ALA A 120 14.23 2.23 6.29
C ALA A 120 13.78 0.92 5.65
N MET A 121 12.90 0.99 4.66
CA MET A 121 12.37 -0.19 3.99
C MET A 121 13.44 -0.92 3.18
N ASN A 122 14.33 -0.19 2.51
CA ASN A 122 15.45 -0.80 1.79
C ASN A 122 16.42 -1.54 2.73
N ARG A 123 16.69 -1.01 3.93
CA ARG A 123 17.50 -1.69 4.96
C ARG A 123 16.86 -2.99 5.45
N LEU A 124 15.53 -3.03 5.53
CA LEU A 124 14.76 -4.20 5.97
C LEU A 124 14.53 -5.25 4.85
N GLY A 125 14.79 -4.91 3.59
CA GLY A 125 14.37 -5.72 2.46
C GLY A 125 12.85 -5.67 2.17
N GLY A 126 12.12 -4.78 2.85
CA GLY A 126 10.74 -4.42 2.56
C GLY A 126 10.66 -3.41 1.41
N ARG A 127 9.48 -2.82 1.17
CA ARG A 127 9.29 -1.92 0.02
C ARG A 127 8.63 -0.62 0.43
N SER A 128 9.21 0.51 0.01
CA SER A 128 8.53 1.82 0.09
C SER A 128 7.82 2.15 -1.21
N ASN A 129 6.70 2.88 -1.13
CA ASN A 129 5.86 3.25 -2.24
C ASN A 129 5.96 4.77 -2.49
N THR A 130 6.24 5.18 -3.73
CA THR A 130 6.35 6.59 -4.12
C THR A 130 5.05 7.36 -3.95
N GLY A 131 3.90 6.68 -4.00
CA GLY A 131 2.62 7.33 -4.27
C GLY A 131 2.57 7.90 -5.70
N GLU A 132 1.51 8.61 -6.03
CA GLU A 132 1.21 9.14 -7.37
C GLU A 132 1.99 10.41 -7.77
N GLY A 133 3.05 10.73 -7.07
CA GLY A 133 3.79 12.01 -7.26
C GLY A 133 5.06 11.92 -8.09
N GLY A 134 5.40 10.77 -8.64
CA GLY A 134 6.71 10.54 -9.22
C GLY A 134 7.81 10.43 -8.16
N GLU A 135 9.05 10.39 -8.59
CA GLU A 135 10.24 10.37 -7.73
C GLU A 135 11.36 11.18 -8.36
N ASP A 136 12.11 11.93 -7.55
CA ASP A 136 13.29 12.66 -7.97
C ASP A 136 14.38 11.68 -8.46
N PRO A 137 14.84 11.76 -9.72
CA PRO A 137 15.87 10.86 -10.26
C PRO A 137 17.18 10.85 -9.45
N ALA A 138 17.50 11.93 -8.72
CA ALA A 138 18.68 12.00 -7.85
C ALA A 138 18.63 10.94 -6.71
N ARG A 139 17.49 10.36 -6.42
CA ARG A 139 17.34 9.31 -5.40
C ARG A 139 17.87 7.95 -5.84
N GLU A 140 18.08 7.74 -7.12
CA GLU A 140 18.67 6.50 -7.66
C GLU A 140 20.14 6.34 -7.26
N THR A 141 20.83 7.45 -6.98
CA THR A 141 22.22 7.41 -6.50
C THR A 141 22.25 7.10 -5.00
N PRO A 142 22.88 5.99 -4.59
CA PRO A 142 23.03 5.66 -3.17
C PRO A 142 23.82 6.74 -2.41
N LEU A 143 23.56 6.85 -1.11
CA LEU A 143 24.33 7.67 -0.20
C LEU A 143 25.74 7.10 0.02
N ALA A 144 26.67 7.92 0.53
CA ALA A 144 28.04 7.50 0.79
C ALA A 144 28.18 6.32 1.77
N ASN A 145 27.19 6.12 2.63
CA ASN A 145 27.12 4.99 3.57
C ASN A 145 26.47 3.73 2.96
N GLY A 146 26.11 3.74 1.67
CA GLY A 146 25.46 2.65 0.97
C GLY A 146 23.93 2.63 1.04
N ASP A 147 23.30 3.52 1.78
CA ASP A 147 21.83 3.59 1.86
C ASP A 147 21.22 4.03 0.53
N SER A 148 20.15 3.36 0.12
CA SER A 148 19.35 3.75 -1.03
C SER A 148 18.12 4.54 -0.61
N LYS A 149 17.89 5.68 -1.26
CA LYS A 149 16.69 6.50 -1.11
C LYS A 149 15.61 6.15 -2.14
N CYS A 150 15.91 5.26 -3.07
CA CYS A 150 15.00 4.87 -4.15
C CYS A 150 13.86 4.02 -3.59
N SER A 151 12.63 4.41 -3.88
CA SER A 151 11.46 3.61 -3.49
C SER A 151 11.29 2.43 -4.43
N ALA A 152 11.04 1.24 -3.87
CA ALA A 152 10.89 0.01 -4.63
C ALA A 152 9.59 -0.04 -5.45
N ILE A 153 8.49 0.50 -4.89
CA ILE A 153 7.18 0.54 -5.55
C ILE A 153 6.98 1.90 -6.20
N LYS A 154 6.77 1.90 -7.52
CA LYS A 154 6.48 3.09 -8.33
C LYS A 154 4.99 3.11 -8.67
N GLN A 155 4.23 4.06 -8.11
CA GLN A 155 2.80 4.14 -8.33
C GLN A 155 2.47 4.92 -9.61
N VAL A 156 1.50 4.40 -10.39
CA VAL A 156 0.92 5.02 -11.59
C VAL A 156 -0.56 5.23 -11.34
N ALA A 157 -1.00 6.49 -11.30
CA ALA A 157 -2.39 6.87 -11.13
C ALA A 157 -2.95 7.52 -12.41
N SER A 158 -4.23 7.84 -12.45
CA SER A 158 -4.86 8.47 -13.63
C SER A 158 -4.17 9.77 -14.06
N GLY A 159 -3.67 10.56 -13.13
CA GLY A 159 -2.96 11.81 -13.39
C GLY A 159 -1.57 11.66 -14.03
N ARG A 160 -0.97 10.46 -14.02
CA ARG A 160 0.36 10.16 -14.60
C ARG A 160 1.48 11.13 -14.14
N PHE A 161 1.36 11.77 -12.97
CA PHE A 161 2.32 12.75 -12.49
C PHE A 161 3.71 12.13 -12.26
N GLY A 162 4.72 12.65 -12.99
CA GLY A 162 6.09 12.19 -12.89
C GLY A 162 6.37 10.80 -13.45
N VAL A 163 5.42 10.19 -14.17
CA VAL A 163 5.61 8.90 -14.83
C VAL A 163 6.45 9.09 -16.10
N THR A 164 7.69 8.64 -16.03
CA THR A 164 8.66 8.68 -17.14
C THR A 164 9.21 7.28 -17.38
N SER A 165 9.87 7.04 -18.52
CA SER A 165 10.57 5.78 -18.80
C SER A 165 11.58 5.44 -17.69
N ARG A 166 12.36 6.42 -17.22
CA ARG A 166 13.32 6.27 -16.12
C ARG A 166 12.64 5.85 -14.82
N TYR A 167 11.52 6.50 -14.48
CA TYR A 167 10.73 6.15 -13.30
C TYR A 167 10.22 4.70 -13.36
N LEU A 168 9.68 4.26 -14.51
CA LEU A 168 9.19 2.90 -14.67
C LEU A 168 10.31 1.87 -14.70
N SER A 169 11.42 2.16 -15.41
CA SER A 169 12.55 1.21 -15.55
C SER A 169 13.32 0.99 -14.24
N SER A 170 13.24 1.93 -13.28
CA SER A 170 13.86 1.80 -11.95
C SER A 170 12.98 1.10 -10.90
N ALA A 171 11.77 0.68 -11.26
CA ALA A 171 10.83 0.05 -10.33
C ALA A 171 11.20 -1.43 -10.07
N ILE A 172 11.03 -1.87 -8.82
CA ILE A 172 10.93 -3.30 -8.46
C ILE A 172 9.47 -3.76 -8.58
N GLU A 173 8.55 -2.85 -8.31
CA GLU A 173 7.12 -3.06 -8.48
C GLU A 173 6.48 -1.78 -9.04
N ILE A 174 5.62 -1.93 -10.05
CA ILE A 174 4.79 -0.86 -10.59
C ILE A 174 3.36 -1.07 -10.09
N GLN A 175 2.81 -0.06 -9.39
CA GLN A 175 1.47 -0.16 -8.83
C GLN A 175 0.49 0.72 -9.59
N ILE A 176 -0.51 0.11 -10.22
CA ILE A 176 -1.65 0.82 -10.84
C ILE A 176 -2.62 1.21 -9.72
N LYS A 177 -2.85 2.50 -9.54
CA LYS A 177 -3.82 3.01 -8.55
C LYS A 177 -5.18 3.20 -9.21
N MET A 178 -6.10 2.25 -9.01
CA MET A 178 -7.48 2.40 -9.47
C MET A 178 -8.32 3.26 -8.53
N ALA A 179 -8.10 3.11 -7.21
CA ALA A 179 -8.80 3.87 -6.18
C ALA A 179 -7.97 3.92 -4.89
N GLN A 180 -8.47 4.62 -3.87
CA GLN A 180 -7.89 4.60 -2.51
C GLN A 180 -8.99 4.49 -1.45
N GLY A 181 -8.77 3.63 -0.45
CA GLY A 181 -9.78 3.26 0.55
C GLY A 181 -10.33 4.44 1.36
N ALA A 182 -9.50 5.43 1.70
CA ALA A 182 -9.92 6.56 2.52
C ALA A 182 -10.96 7.46 1.83
N LYS A 183 -10.97 7.53 0.50
CA LYS A 183 -11.90 8.36 -0.28
C LYS A 183 -12.16 7.75 -1.67
N PRO A 184 -12.81 6.59 -1.73
CA PRO A 184 -13.19 5.99 -3.00
C PRO A 184 -14.12 6.95 -3.77
N GLY A 185 -13.91 7.08 -5.06
CA GLY A 185 -14.69 7.96 -5.93
C GLY A 185 -14.15 9.39 -6.09
N GLU A 186 -13.32 9.93 -5.16
CA GLU A 186 -12.69 11.25 -5.34
C GLU A 186 -11.28 11.19 -5.92
N GLY A 187 -10.50 10.15 -5.58
CA GLY A 187 -9.14 9.96 -6.05
C GLY A 187 -8.07 10.85 -5.44
N GLY A 188 -6.97 11.02 -6.17
CA GLY A 188 -5.81 11.80 -5.75
C GLY A 188 -6.06 13.31 -5.85
N HIS A 189 -5.53 14.05 -4.87
CA HIS A 189 -5.60 15.50 -4.85
C HIS A 189 -4.35 16.07 -4.16
N LEU A 190 -3.75 17.11 -4.74
CA LEU A 190 -2.70 17.90 -4.09
C LEU A 190 -3.05 19.38 -4.23
N PRO A 191 -3.29 20.12 -3.12
CA PRO A 191 -3.65 21.53 -3.18
C PRO A 191 -2.48 22.38 -3.74
N GLY A 192 -2.79 23.41 -4.52
CA GLY A 192 -1.81 24.25 -5.20
C GLY A 192 -0.76 24.85 -4.27
N LYS A 193 -1.14 25.18 -3.02
CA LYS A 193 -0.20 25.67 -1.99
C LYS A 193 0.90 24.69 -1.59
N LYS A 194 0.75 23.39 -1.90
CA LYS A 194 1.77 22.35 -1.71
C LYS A 194 2.54 22.03 -3.00
N VAL A 195 2.13 22.59 -4.14
CA VAL A 195 2.81 22.42 -5.43
C VAL A 195 3.92 23.46 -5.59
N TYR A 196 4.97 23.33 -4.79
CA TYR A 196 6.17 24.16 -4.88
C TYR A 196 6.94 23.85 -6.18
N PRO A 197 7.89 24.72 -6.60
CA PRO A 197 8.65 24.51 -7.84
C PRO A 197 9.28 23.12 -7.96
N TRP A 198 9.94 22.62 -6.90
CA TRP A 198 10.56 21.30 -6.87
C TRP A 198 9.55 20.14 -6.92
N ILE A 199 8.32 20.35 -6.44
CA ILE A 199 7.24 19.36 -6.57
C ILE A 199 6.71 19.36 -8.00
N ALA A 200 6.51 20.55 -8.57
CA ALA A 200 6.06 20.71 -9.95
C ALA A 200 7.05 20.08 -10.95
N GLU A 201 8.35 20.25 -10.72
CA GLU A 201 9.41 19.64 -11.54
C GLU A 201 9.31 18.11 -11.56
N VAL A 202 9.29 17.47 -10.39
CA VAL A 202 9.19 16.00 -10.28
C VAL A 202 7.88 15.48 -10.86
N ARG A 203 6.77 16.19 -10.63
CA ARG A 203 5.45 15.80 -11.12
C ARG A 203 5.19 16.16 -12.59
N ARG A 204 6.10 16.85 -13.25
CA ARG A 204 5.94 17.37 -14.62
C ARG A 204 4.67 18.23 -14.73
N SER A 205 4.51 19.18 -13.81
CA SER A 205 3.32 20.02 -13.68
C SER A 205 3.68 21.49 -13.43
N THR A 206 2.68 22.35 -13.20
CA THR A 206 2.87 23.78 -12.97
C THR A 206 2.83 24.11 -11.49
N SER A 207 3.84 24.86 -10.99
CA SER A 207 3.92 25.31 -9.61
C SER A 207 2.71 26.18 -9.23
N GLY A 208 2.19 26.00 -8.01
CA GLY A 208 1.06 26.75 -7.47
C GLY A 208 -0.32 26.31 -7.96
N VAL A 209 -0.40 25.44 -8.95
CA VAL A 209 -1.66 24.91 -9.48
C VAL A 209 -2.01 23.59 -8.79
N GLY A 210 -3.26 23.48 -8.28
CA GLY A 210 -3.76 22.24 -7.67
C GLY A 210 -3.82 21.10 -8.67
N LEU A 211 -3.43 19.89 -8.20
CA LEU A 211 -3.39 18.69 -9.02
C LEU A 211 -4.48 17.73 -8.60
N ILE A 212 -5.19 17.17 -9.57
CA ILE A 212 -6.27 16.20 -9.38
C ILE A 212 -5.94 14.94 -10.19
N SER A 213 -6.15 13.79 -9.58
CA SER A 213 -5.97 12.46 -10.18
C SER A 213 -7.22 11.64 -9.86
N PRO A 214 -8.33 11.82 -10.62
CA PRO A 214 -9.60 11.18 -10.33
C PRO A 214 -9.55 9.67 -10.59
N PRO A 215 -10.30 8.86 -9.85
CA PRO A 215 -10.54 7.46 -10.17
C PRO A 215 -11.82 7.33 -11.04
N PRO A 216 -11.95 6.27 -11.82
CA PRO A 216 -10.86 5.42 -12.32
C PRO A 216 -9.96 6.18 -13.30
N HIS A 217 -8.97 5.49 -13.85
CA HIS A 217 -8.20 6.05 -14.97
C HIS A 217 -9.11 6.39 -16.15
N HIS A 218 -8.91 7.53 -16.79
CA HIS A 218 -9.74 7.97 -17.93
C HIS A 218 -9.68 7.06 -19.16
N ASP A 219 -8.65 6.23 -19.24
CA ASP A 219 -8.37 5.27 -20.30
C ASP A 219 -8.74 3.82 -19.93
N ILE A 220 -9.34 3.60 -18.76
CA ILE A 220 -9.73 2.27 -18.28
C ILE A 220 -11.23 2.26 -17.97
N TYR A 221 -11.99 1.57 -18.78
CA TYR A 221 -13.45 1.43 -18.67
C TYR A 221 -13.89 -0.03 -18.47
N SER A 222 -12.96 -0.97 -18.64
CA SER A 222 -13.22 -2.39 -18.47
C SER A 222 -12.01 -3.12 -17.86
N ILE A 223 -12.20 -4.41 -17.53
CA ILE A 223 -11.10 -5.29 -17.11
C ILE A 223 -10.09 -5.52 -18.23
N GLU A 224 -10.56 -5.52 -19.48
CA GLU A 224 -9.74 -5.67 -20.68
C GLU A 224 -8.79 -4.47 -20.84
N ASP A 225 -9.29 -3.25 -20.68
CA ASP A 225 -8.45 -2.04 -20.70
C ASP A 225 -7.39 -2.07 -19.59
N LEU A 226 -7.76 -2.56 -18.40
CA LEU A 226 -6.81 -2.74 -17.31
C LEU A 226 -5.76 -3.80 -17.64
N ALA A 227 -6.16 -4.92 -18.26
CA ALA A 227 -5.24 -5.96 -18.70
C ALA A 227 -4.25 -5.43 -19.75
N GLU A 228 -4.72 -4.57 -20.66
CA GLU A 228 -3.83 -3.86 -21.59
C GLU A 228 -2.80 -2.99 -20.88
N LEU A 229 -3.21 -2.18 -19.90
CA LEU A 229 -2.28 -1.35 -19.13
C LEU A 229 -1.29 -2.21 -18.32
N ILE A 230 -1.72 -3.34 -17.76
CA ILE A 230 -0.83 -4.29 -17.08
C ILE A 230 0.24 -4.80 -18.05
N PHE A 231 -0.17 -5.20 -19.25
CA PHE A 231 0.73 -5.67 -20.29
C PHE A 231 1.70 -4.57 -20.75
N ASP A 232 1.22 -3.34 -20.95
CA ASP A 232 2.04 -2.18 -21.34
C ASP A 232 3.13 -1.89 -20.28
N LEU A 233 2.76 -1.94 -18.99
CA LEU A 233 3.71 -1.71 -17.90
C LEU A 233 4.72 -2.86 -17.74
N LYS A 234 4.33 -4.10 -18.00
CA LYS A 234 5.26 -5.23 -18.05
C LYS A 234 6.25 -5.11 -19.21
N ASN A 235 5.85 -4.53 -20.35
CA ASN A 235 6.79 -4.19 -21.42
C ASN A 235 7.71 -3.02 -21.03
N ALA A 236 7.19 -2.02 -20.31
CA ALA A 236 8.01 -0.89 -19.83
C ALA A 236 9.09 -1.32 -18.82
N ASN A 237 8.81 -2.36 -18.04
CA ASN A 237 9.78 -2.96 -17.12
C ASN A 237 9.49 -4.46 -16.92
N PRO A 238 10.09 -5.35 -17.73
CA PRO A 238 9.86 -6.79 -17.65
C PRO A 238 10.25 -7.44 -16.32
N ASP A 239 11.16 -6.81 -15.57
CA ASP A 239 11.67 -7.34 -14.29
C ASP A 239 10.78 -6.92 -13.10
N ALA A 240 9.90 -5.93 -13.28
CA ALA A 240 9.05 -5.45 -12.22
C ALA A 240 7.75 -6.24 -12.10
N ARG A 241 7.31 -6.49 -10.86
CA ARG A 241 5.93 -6.92 -10.62
C ARG A 241 4.97 -5.79 -10.98
N VAL A 242 3.79 -6.13 -11.51
CA VAL A 242 2.71 -5.17 -11.71
C VAL A 242 1.59 -5.46 -10.72
N SER A 243 1.34 -4.52 -9.83
CA SER A 243 0.26 -4.60 -8.84
C SER A 243 -0.89 -3.65 -9.15
N VAL A 244 -2.09 -4.00 -8.68
CA VAL A 244 -3.29 -3.17 -8.84
C VAL A 244 -3.87 -2.85 -7.47
N LYS A 245 -3.98 -1.55 -7.15
CA LYS A 245 -4.58 -1.08 -5.90
C LYS A 245 -6.06 -0.80 -6.11
N LEU A 246 -6.87 -1.56 -5.38
CA LEU A 246 -8.32 -1.44 -5.27
C LEU A 246 -8.69 -0.88 -3.89
N CYS A 247 -9.91 -0.42 -3.71
CA CYS A 247 -10.44 -0.10 -2.38
C CYS A 247 -11.44 -1.17 -1.93
N ALA A 248 -11.52 -1.37 -0.63
CA ALA A 248 -12.54 -2.21 -0.01
C ALA A 248 -13.92 -1.60 -0.25
N LEU A 249 -14.71 -2.25 -1.08
CA LEU A 249 -16.10 -1.93 -1.42
C LEU A 249 -16.85 -3.25 -1.64
N ALA A 250 -18.16 -3.25 -1.52
CA ALA A 250 -18.97 -4.41 -1.87
C ALA A 250 -18.76 -4.77 -3.35
N GLY A 251 -18.48 -6.05 -3.64
CA GLY A 251 -18.19 -6.55 -4.99
C GLY A 251 -16.71 -6.48 -5.39
N VAL A 252 -15.81 -6.04 -4.49
CA VAL A 252 -14.37 -5.95 -4.80
C VAL A 252 -13.76 -7.32 -5.15
N GLY A 253 -14.28 -8.41 -4.59
CA GLY A 253 -13.85 -9.77 -4.93
C GLY A 253 -14.07 -10.11 -6.42
N THR A 254 -15.18 -9.66 -7.01
CA THR A 254 -15.44 -9.82 -8.45
C THR A 254 -14.44 -9.02 -9.28
N ILE A 255 -14.16 -7.77 -8.89
CA ILE A 255 -13.15 -6.93 -9.55
C ILE A 255 -11.76 -7.59 -9.43
N ALA A 256 -11.38 -8.06 -8.24
CA ALA A 256 -10.11 -8.75 -8.01
C ALA A 256 -9.96 -10.02 -8.88
N THR A 257 -11.05 -10.76 -9.09
CA THR A 257 -11.09 -11.90 -10.03
C THR A 257 -10.74 -11.47 -11.45
N GLY A 258 -11.30 -10.36 -11.92
CA GLY A 258 -10.97 -9.77 -13.22
C GLY A 258 -9.51 -9.34 -13.30
N VAL A 259 -9.01 -8.65 -12.28
CA VAL A 259 -7.60 -8.19 -12.18
C VAL A 259 -6.62 -9.38 -12.21
N ALA A 260 -6.92 -10.46 -11.48
CA ALA A 260 -6.12 -11.68 -11.52
C ALA A 260 -6.09 -12.33 -12.91
N LYS A 261 -7.24 -12.37 -13.61
CA LYS A 261 -7.31 -12.84 -15.00
C LYS A 261 -6.60 -11.91 -15.98
N GLY A 262 -6.58 -10.60 -15.69
CA GLY A 262 -5.86 -9.58 -16.46
C GLY A 262 -4.33 -9.63 -16.33
N GLY A 263 -3.79 -10.56 -15.53
CA GLY A 263 -2.35 -10.82 -15.44
C GLY A 263 -1.59 -9.95 -14.44
N ALA A 264 -2.28 -9.34 -13.47
CA ALA A 264 -1.61 -8.68 -12.34
C ALA A 264 -0.86 -9.69 -11.47
N ASP A 265 0.30 -9.30 -10.93
CA ASP A 265 1.09 -10.13 -10.03
C ASP A 265 0.63 -9.97 -8.57
N LYS A 266 0.08 -8.79 -8.23
CA LYS A 266 -0.40 -8.49 -6.88
C LYS A 266 -1.67 -7.62 -6.92
N ILE A 267 -2.53 -7.82 -5.93
CA ILE A 267 -3.73 -7.00 -5.71
C ILE A 267 -3.66 -6.43 -4.29
N THR A 268 -3.77 -5.10 -4.17
CA THR A 268 -3.84 -4.42 -2.88
C THR A 268 -5.28 -4.03 -2.56
N ILE A 269 -5.82 -4.50 -1.45
CA ILE A 269 -7.15 -4.13 -0.93
C ILE A 269 -6.99 -3.07 0.15
N SER A 270 -7.42 -1.84 -0.14
CA SER A 270 -7.22 -0.67 0.72
C SER A 270 -8.48 -0.33 1.50
N GLY A 271 -8.40 -0.34 2.84
CA GLY A 271 -9.52 -0.02 3.72
C GLY A 271 -9.73 1.49 3.92
N HIS A 272 -10.91 1.86 4.47
CA HIS A 272 -11.32 3.26 4.68
C HIS A 272 -10.49 3.99 5.74
N ASN A 273 -9.85 3.29 6.68
CA ASN A 273 -9.05 3.87 7.76
C ASN A 273 -7.70 4.44 7.30
N GLY A 274 -7.39 4.38 6.01
CA GLY A 274 -6.25 5.06 5.43
C GLY A 274 -6.31 6.57 5.64
N GLY A 275 -5.14 7.22 5.65
CA GLY A 275 -5.04 8.68 5.69
C GLY A 275 -4.84 9.27 4.30
N THR A 276 -4.87 10.59 4.25
CA THR A 276 -4.40 11.35 3.09
C THR A 276 -3.71 12.63 3.56
N GLY A 277 -2.50 12.88 3.06
CA GLY A 277 -1.73 14.09 3.36
C GLY A 277 -2.15 15.32 2.54
N ALA A 278 -3.20 15.23 1.74
CA ALA A 278 -3.52 16.24 0.75
C ALA A 278 -5.01 16.58 0.59
N ALA A 279 -5.93 15.73 1.05
CA ALA A 279 -7.36 15.96 0.90
C ALA A 279 -7.98 16.64 2.12
N PRO A 280 -9.08 17.41 1.95
CA PRO A 280 -9.90 17.92 3.04
C PRO A 280 -10.40 16.80 3.96
N ARG A 281 -10.71 17.17 5.21
CA ARG A 281 -11.19 16.19 6.21
C ARG A 281 -12.52 15.55 5.82
N ASP A 282 -13.41 16.31 5.21
CA ASP A 282 -14.74 15.84 4.82
C ASP A 282 -14.69 14.72 3.77
N SER A 283 -13.65 14.73 2.92
CA SER A 283 -13.45 13.71 1.89
C SER A 283 -13.05 12.35 2.45
N ILE A 284 -12.48 12.28 3.66
CA ILE A 284 -11.95 11.04 4.25
C ILE A 284 -12.87 10.42 5.30
N TYR A 285 -13.99 11.06 5.59
CA TYR A 285 -15.01 10.52 6.47
C TYR A 285 -16.25 10.20 5.66
N HIS A 286 -16.90 9.11 5.95
CA HIS A 286 -18.20 8.74 5.38
C HIS A 286 -18.16 8.03 4.01
N ALA A 287 -16.97 7.70 3.49
CA ALA A 287 -16.80 6.87 2.30
C ALA A 287 -15.86 5.69 2.59
N GLY A 288 -15.98 4.60 1.83
CA GLY A 288 -15.21 3.38 2.03
C GLY A 288 -15.70 2.50 3.18
N ILE A 289 -15.19 1.27 3.22
CA ILE A 289 -15.51 0.26 4.24
C ILE A 289 -14.22 -0.28 4.85
N PRO A 290 -14.29 -0.98 6.00
CA PRO A 290 -13.14 -1.65 6.61
C PRO A 290 -12.46 -2.62 5.64
N PHE A 291 -11.12 -2.68 5.69
CA PHE A 291 -10.37 -3.58 4.79
C PHE A 291 -10.71 -5.06 5.06
N GLU A 292 -11.07 -5.41 6.26
CA GLU A 292 -11.40 -6.76 6.70
C GLU A 292 -12.50 -7.37 5.83
N ILE A 293 -13.54 -6.58 5.54
CA ILE A 293 -14.66 -7.02 4.68
C ILE A 293 -14.18 -7.23 3.25
N GLY A 294 -13.49 -6.23 2.68
CA GLY A 294 -13.02 -6.31 1.30
C GLY A 294 -11.95 -7.39 1.09
N LEU A 295 -11.10 -7.61 2.10
CA LEU A 295 -10.07 -8.64 2.07
C LEU A 295 -10.70 -10.05 2.12
N ALA A 296 -11.62 -10.29 3.06
CA ALA A 296 -12.31 -11.58 3.18
C ALA A 296 -13.12 -11.91 1.91
N GLU A 297 -13.86 -10.93 1.37
CA GLU A 297 -14.57 -11.08 0.09
C GLU A 297 -13.62 -11.42 -1.06
N THR A 298 -12.46 -10.74 -1.13
CA THR A 298 -11.45 -10.99 -2.16
C THR A 298 -10.87 -12.40 -2.03
N GLN A 299 -10.45 -12.79 -0.84
CA GLN A 299 -9.89 -14.13 -0.56
C GLN A 299 -10.88 -15.21 -0.96
N GLN A 300 -12.13 -15.12 -0.48
CA GLN A 300 -13.17 -16.11 -0.75
C GLN A 300 -13.50 -16.19 -2.24
N THR A 301 -13.65 -15.03 -2.92
CA THR A 301 -14.00 -14.99 -4.34
C THR A 301 -12.88 -15.54 -5.23
N LEU A 302 -11.63 -15.21 -4.94
CA LEU A 302 -10.48 -15.76 -5.66
C LEU A 302 -10.35 -17.27 -5.43
N LEU A 303 -10.57 -17.77 -4.20
CA LEU A 303 -10.58 -19.20 -3.90
C LEU A 303 -11.68 -19.94 -4.67
N ARG A 304 -12.93 -19.46 -4.60
CA ARG A 304 -14.07 -20.06 -5.31
C ARG A 304 -13.82 -20.19 -6.81
N ASN A 305 -13.10 -19.23 -7.40
CA ASN A 305 -12.77 -19.23 -8.83
C ASN A 305 -11.44 -19.94 -9.17
N GLY A 306 -10.71 -20.51 -8.20
CA GLY A 306 -9.42 -21.17 -8.42
C GLY A 306 -8.33 -20.21 -8.91
N LEU A 307 -8.39 -18.94 -8.52
CA LEU A 307 -7.48 -17.89 -8.96
C LEU A 307 -6.57 -17.37 -7.84
N ARG A 308 -6.86 -17.73 -6.57
CA ARG A 308 -6.14 -17.19 -5.42
C ARG A 308 -4.63 -17.39 -5.50
N SER A 309 -4.20 -18.56 -5.98
CA SER A 309 -2.77 -18.90 -6.09
C SER A 309 -2.03 -18.19 -7.24
N ARG A 310 -2.75 -17.42 -8.08
CA ARG A 310 -2.13 -16.69 -9.20
C ARG A 310 -1.58 -15.33 -8.80
N VAL A 311 -2.05 -14.76 -7.69
CA VAL A 311 -1.77 -13.39 -7.29
C VAL A 311 -1.42 -13.31 -5.81
N VAL A 312 -0.49 -12.43 -5.48
CA VAL A 312 -0.25 -12.00 -4.10
C VAL A 312 -1.39 -11.06 -3.68
N VAL A 313 -1.91 -11.20 -2.47
CA VAL A 313 -2.90 -10.28 -1.91
C VAL A 313 -2.24 -9.45 -0.80
N GLU A 314 -2.28 -8.13 -0.97
CA GLU A 314 -1.84 -7.15 0.03
C GLU A 314 -3.05 -6.43 0.62
N THR A 315 -2.97 -6.03 1.88
CA THR A 315 -3.95 -5.11 2.46
C THR A 315 -3.29 -3.93 3.14
N ASP A 316 -3.97 -2.77 3.11
CA ASP A 316 -3.67 -1.60 3.94
C ASP A 316 -4.98 -1.04 4.55
N GLY A 317 -4.87 -0.25 5.59
CA GLY A 317 -6.03 0.34 6.27
C GLY A 317 -5.81 0.50 7.77
N LYS A 318 -4.66 1.04 8.15
CA LYS A 318 -4.26 1.30 9.54
C LYS A 318 -3.97 0.00 10.32
N LEU A 319 -3.03 -0.77 9.80
CA LEU A 319 -2.36 -1.81 10.58
C LEU A 319 -1.45 -1.12 11.61
N MET A 320 -1.57 -1.47 12.89
CA MET A 320 -0.92 -0.77 13.99
C MET A 320 0.11 -1.63 14.70
N CYS A 321 -0.10 -2.94 14.78
CA CYS A 321 0.71 -3.90 15.53
C CYS A 321 0.67 -5.30 14.91
N GLY A 322 1.37 -6.27 15.50
CA GLY A 322 1.40 -7.65 15.02
C GLY A 322 0.05 -8.36 15.07
N ARG A 323 -0.80 -8.02 16.07
CA ARG A 323 -2.18 -8.53 16.14
C ARG A 323 -2.99 -8.18 14.90
N ASP A 324 -2.92 -6.94 14.41
CA ASP A 324 -3.62 -6.51 13.20
C ASP A 324 -3.13 -7.26 11.96
N VAL A 325 -1.81 -7.49 11.88
CA VAL A 325 -1.18 -8.24 10.79
C VAL A 325 -1.62 -9.70 10.83
N ALA A 326 -1.65 -10.32 12.01
CA ALA A 326 -2.12 -11.70 12.18
C ALA A 326 -3.57 -11.87 11.71
N MET A 327 -4.47 -10.96 12.09
CA MET A 327 -5.86 -10.98 11.64
C MET A 327 -5.97 -10.80 10.13
N ALA A 328 -5.19 -9.87 9.55
CA ALA A 328 -5.15 -9.67 8.11
C ALA A 328 -4.63 -10.92 7.35
N ALA A 329 -3.61 -11.60 7.87
CA ALA A 329 -3.11 -12.84 7.30
C ALA A 329 -4.16 -13.96 7.34
N LEU A 330 -4.81 -14.16 8.48
CA LEU A 330 -5.90 -15.14 8.63
C LEU A 330 -7.07 -14.87 7.67
N LEU A 331 -7.36 -13.59 7.37
CA LEU A 331 -8.37 -13.19 6.38
C LEU A 331 -7.87 -13.26 4.92
N GLY A 332 -6.58 -13.53 4.68
CA GLY A 332 -6.05 -13.83 3.35
C GLY A 332 -4.97 -12.89 2.82
N ALA A 333 -4.44 -11.95 3.59
CA ALA A 333 -3.33 -11.11 3.14
C ALA A 333 -1.97 -11.81 3.28
N GLU A 334 -1.08 -11.62 2.31
CA GLU A 334 0.30 -12.09 2.28
C GLU A 334 1.33 -10.96 2.41
N GLU A 335 0.95 -9.75 2.00
CA GLU A 335 1.74 -8.53 2.15
C GLU A 335 0.92 -7.47 2.90
N PHE A 336 1.60 -6.56 3.60
CA PHE A 336 0.96 -5.67 4.57
C PHE A 336 1.46 -4.24 4.42
N GLY A 337 0.52 -3.29 4.24
CA GLY A 337 0.81 -1.89 3.97
C GLY A 337 0.66 -1.00 5.22
N PHE A 338 1.70 -0.24 5.55
CA PHE A 338 1.75 0.67 6.70
C PHE A 338 1.98 2.11 6.26
N ALA A 339 1.07 3.02 6.59
CA ALA A 339 1.25 4.45 6.31
C ALA A 339 1.30 5.30 7.56
N THR A 340 0.24 5.29 8.37
CA THR A 340 0.09 6.18 9.53
C THR A 340 1.13 5.88 10.61
N MET A 341 1.35 4.61 10.94
CA MET A 341 2.20 4.23 12.07
C MET A 341 3.69 4.53 11.83
N PRO A 342 4.28 4.27 10.66
CA PRO A 342 5.62 4.75 10.34
C PRO A 342 5.76 6.27 10.46
N LEU A 343 4.73 7.05 10.07
CA LEU A 343 4.75 8.51 10.27
C LEU A 343 4.72 8.87 11.75
N VAL A 344 3.94 8.16 12.58
CA VAL A 344 3.92 8.37 14.04
C VAL A 344 5.28 8.02 14.65
N ALA A 345 5.89 6.91 14.26
CA ALA A 345 7.24 6.54 14.70
C ALA A 345 8.28 7.63 14.37
N MET A 346 8.15 8.29 13.20
CA MET A 346 9.00 9.42 12.80
C MET A 346 8.65 10.75 13.50
N GLY A 347 7.60 10.82 14.33
CA GLY A 347 7.24 12.01 15.10
C GLY A 347 5.92 12.68 14.75
N CYS A 348 5.06 12.06 13.92
CA CYS A 348 3.72 12.59 13.66
C CYS A 348 2.89 12.61 14.95
N MET A 349 2.26 13.76 15.23
CA MET A 349 1.41 13.97 16.42
C MET A 349 -0.10 13.87 16.10
N MET A 350 -0.45 13.44 14.90
CA MET A 350 -1.84 13.26 14.46
C MET A 350 -2.72 14.52 14.58
N GLN A 351 -2.13 15.69 14.34
CA GLN A 351 -2.86 16.99 14.33
C GLN A 351 -3.94 17.06 13.25
N ARG A 352 -3.80 16.26 12.15
CA ARG A 352 -4.81 16.12 11.08
C ARG A 352 -5.00 17.36 10.18
N ASP A 353 -4.03 18.28 10.16
CA ASP A 353 -4.00 19.45 9.26
C ASP A 353 -3.03 19.26 8.08
N CYS A 354 -2.84 18.01 7.67
CA CYS A 354 -1.85 17.60 6.67
C CYS A 354 -1.99 18.33 5.32
N GLN A 355 -3.24 18.65 4.90
CA GLN A 355 -3.54 19.34 3.66
C GLN A 355 -3.23 20.86 3.70
N GLN A 356 -2.98 21.43 4.91
CA GLN A 356 -2.81 22.86 5.09
C GLN A 356 -1.40 23.38 4.82
N ASP A 357 -0.41 22.52 4.61
CA ASP A 357 1.01 22.87 4.50
C ASP A 357 1.62 23.46 5.80
N THR A 358 1.00 23.18 6.93
CA THR A 358 1.33 23.74 8.26
C THR A 358 1.83 22.72 9.26
N CYS A 359 2.23 21.54 8.83
CA CYS A 359 2.67 20.46 9.70
C CYS A 359 3.89 20.88 10.56
N PRO A 360 3.74 21.01 11.89
CA PRO A 360 4.80 21.58 12.74
C PRO A 360 6.01 20.65 12.92
N VAL A 361 5.83 19.35 12.66
CA VAL A 361 6.90 18.34 12.76
C VAL A 361 7.57 18.03 11.41
N GLY A 362 7.31 18.83 10.37
CA GLY A 362 8.01 18.72 9.09
C GLY A 362 7.63 17.54 8.21
N ILE A 363 6.62 16.73 8.56
CA ILE A 363 6.26 15.51 7.83
C ILE A 363 5.36 15.83 6.63
N ALA A 364 4.24 16.52 6.82
CA ALA A 364 3.23 16.73 5.78
C ALA A 364 3.21 18.20 5.30
N THR A 365 4.38 18.75 5.01
CA THR A 365 4.54 20.13 4.56
C THR A 365 5.65 20.24 3.51
N GLN A 366 5.56 21.28 2.66
CA GLN A 366 6.61 21.69 1.73
C GLN A 366 7.30 22.99 2.18
N ASN A 367 6.78 23.65 3.24
CA ASN A 367 7.39 24.86 3.79
C ASN A 367 8.78 24.58 4.34
N CYS A 368 9.82 25.23 3.80
CA CYS A 368 11.22 24.98 4.15
C CYS A 368 11.53 25.14 5.65
N LYS A 369 10.90 26.11 6.32
CA LYS A 369 11.10 26.31 7.76
C LYS A 369 10.54 25.15 8.58
N LEU A 370 9.35 24.69 8.23
CA LEU A 370 8.70 23.57 8.92
C LEU A 370 9.37 22.23 8.58
N ARG A 371 9.83 22.03 7.34
CA ARG A 371 10.64 20.86 6.96
C ARG A 371 11.90 20.73 7.78
N GLY A 372 12.54 21.86 8.14
CA GLY A 372 13.68 21.89 9.04
C GLY A 372 13.41 21.38 10.46
N CYS A 373 12.14 21.24 10.85
CA CYS A 373 11.74 20.64 12.14
C CYS A 373 11.63 19.10 12.09
N PHE A 374 11.82 18.47 10.93
CA PHE A 374 11.75 17.02 10.80
C PHE A 374 12.87 16.35 11.60
N ALA A 375 12.49 15.53 12.59
CA ALA A 375 13.40 14.81 13.48
C ALA A 375 13.33 13.29 13.33
N GLY A 376 12.60 12.79 12.31
CA GLY A 376 12.48 11.37 12.04
C GLY A 376 13.79 10.76 11.55
N LYS A 377 14.02 9.50 11.89
CA LYS A 377 15.18 8.72 11.46
C LYS A 377 14.75 7.39 10.89
N PRO A 378 15.47 6.83 9.88
CA PRO A 378 15.17 5.51 9.34
C PRO A 378 15.12 4.42 10.42
N GLU A 379 15.99 4.50 11.44
CA GLU A 379 16.06 3.56 12.55
C GLU A 379 14.75 3.43 13.31
N TYR A 380 13.98 4.52 13.44
CA TYR A 380 12.68 4.49 14.13
C TYR A 380 11.65 3.66 13.38
N VAL A 381 11.67 3.74 12.05
CA VAL A 381 10.80 2.94 11.17
C VAL A 381 11.26 1.48 11.15
N VAL A 382 12.58 1.25 11.11
CA VAL A 382 13.17 -0.10 11.21
C VAL A 382 12.72 -0.78 12.50
N ASN A 383 12.86 -0.10 13.66
CA ASN A 383 12.43 -0.64 14.94
C ASN A 383 10.92 -0.95 14.95
N PHE A 384 10.09 -0.01 14.45
CA PHE A 384 8.64 -0.25 14.34
C PHE A 384 8.31 -1.52 13.57
N MET A 385 8.84 -1.65 12.35
CA MET A 385 8.55 -2.80 11.49
C MET A 385 9.06 -4.11 12.11
N THR A 386 10.25 -4.08 12.70
CA THR A 386 10.81 -5.25 13.39
C THR A 386 9.95 -5.67 14.59
N PHE A 387 9.49 -4.73 15.39
CA PHE A 387 8.63 -5.02 16.55
C PHE A 387 7.28 -5.61 16.12
N VAL A 388 6.67 -5.08 15.07
CA VAL A 388 5.45 -5.66 14.50
C VAL A 388 5.69 -7.11 14.05
N ALA A 389 6.83 -7.38 13.42
CA ALA A 389 7.17 -8.74 12.97
C ALA A 389 7.45 -9.69 14.14
N GLU A 390 8.12 -9.22 15.21
CA GLU A 390 8.35 -10.04 16.39
C GLU A 390 7.03 -10.38 17.12
N GLU A 391 6.13 -9.42 17.29
CA GLU A 391 4.81 -9.68 17.87
C GLU A 391 3.99 -10.66 16.99
N LEU A 392 4.06 -10.53 15.67
CA LEU A 392 3.43 -11.48 14.75
C LEU A 392 4.00 -12.90 14.97
N ARG A 393 5.31 -13.05 15.11
CA ARG A 393 5.95 -14.35 15.38
C ARG A 393 5.43 -15.01 16.64
N GLU A 394 5.28 -14.23 17.73
CA GLU A 394 4.74 -14.72 19.00
C GLU A 394 3.30 -15.24 18.79
N ILE A 395 2.46 -14.48 18.09
CA ILE A 395 1.08 -14.88 17.77
C ILE A 395 1.05 -16.13 16.86
N MET A 396 1.93 -16.20 15.86
CA MET A 396 2.04 -17.38 14.98
C MET A 396 2.42 -18.62 15.77
N ALA A 397 3.38 -18.51 16.72
CA ALA A 397 3.77 -19.61 17.60
C ALA A 397 2.59 -20.12 18.44
N ASP A 398 1.82 -19.21 19.05
CA ASP A 398 0.64 -19.54 19.85
C ASP A 398 -0.46 -20.19 19.02
N LEU A 399 -0.63 -19.76 17.76
CA LEU A 399 -1.62 -20.32 16.81
C LEU A 399 -1.15 -21.60 16.11
N GLY A 400 0.12 -21.99 16.25
CA GLY A 400 0.68 -23.21 15.67
C GLY A 400 1.08 -23.10 14.20
N PHE A 401 1.46 -21.90 13.73
CA PHE A 401 1.95 -21.65 12.37
C PHE A 401 3.46 -21.36 12.37
N ARG A 402 4.20 -21.97 11.43
CA ARG A 402 5.65 -21.75 11.28
C ARG A 402 6.00 -20.65 10.29
N THR A 403 5.14 -20.41 9.28
CA THR A 403 5.35 -19.39 8.26
C THR A 403 4.08 -18.56 8.07
N VAL A 404 4.21 -17.33 7.55
CA VAL A 404 3.05 -16.52 7.18
C VAL A 404 2.22 -17.23 6.11
N ASP A 405 2.87 -17.91 5.13
CA ASP A 405 2.16 -18.65 4.08
C ASP A 405 1.28 -19.76 4.66
N GLU A 406 1.73 -20.45 5.71
CA GLU A 406 0.89 -21.43 6.43
C GLU A 406 -0.31 -20.80 7.16
N MET A 407 -0.24 -19.52 7.49
CA MET A 407 -1.27 -18.79 8.24
C MET A 407 -2.32 -18.16 7.32
N VAL A 408 -1.97 -17.85 6.07
CA VAL A 408 -2.81 -17.11 5.14
C VAL A 408 -4.13 -17.84 4.86
N GLY A 409 -5.25 -17.12 5.02
CA GLY A 409 -6.57 -17.62 4.65
C GLY A 409 -7.13 -18.71 5.57
N HIS A 410 -6.81 -18.66 6.86
CA HIS A 410 -7.35 -19.52 7.91
C HIS A 410 -8.34 -18.79 8.83
N PRO A 411 -9.48 -18.29 8.31
CA PRO A 411 -10.45 -17.52 9.10
C PRO A 411 -11.05 -18.34 10.25
N GLU A 412 -11.01 -19.68 10.19
CA GLU A 412 -11.42 -20.57 11.27
C GLU A 412 -10.58 -20.42 12.56
N CYS A 413 -9.42 -19.74 12.49
CA CYS A 413 -8.63 -19.35 13.65
C CYS A 413 -9.07 -18.01 14.26
N LEU A 414 -10.16 -17.44 13.77
CA LEU A 414 -10.82 -16.24 14.32
C LEU A 414 -12.22 -16.60 14.81
N ARG A 415 -12.65 -15.91 15.84
CA ARG A 415 -14.02 -15.98 16.36
C ARG A 415 -14.55 -14.57 16.61
N GLN A 416 -15.83 -14.37 16.42
CA GLN A 416 -16.51 -13.15 16.87
C GLN A 416 -16.59 -13.13 18.39
N VAL A 417 -16.41 -11.94 18.98
CA VAL A 417 -16.53 -11.70 20.42
C VAL A 417 -17.57 -10.62 20.69
N GLU A 418 -18.23 -10.73 21.85
CA GLU A 418 -19.13 -9.68 22.34
C GLU A 418 -18.36 -8.58 23.03
N VAL A 419 -18.81 -7.34 22.87
CA VAL A 419 -18.24 -6.15 23.51
C VAL A 419 -19.21 -5.60 24.54
N SER A 420 -18.78 -5.56 25.78
CA SER A 420 -19.63 -5.10 26.89
C SER A 420 -20.14 -3.67 26.67
N GLY A 421 -21.45 -3.46 26.85
CA GLY A 421 -22.08 -2.15 26.74
C GLY A 421 -22.26 -1.58 25.32
N ASN A 422 -21.85 -2.32 24.28
CA ASN A 422 -22.03 -1.89 22.88
C ASN A 422 -22.99 -2.80 22.10
N TRP A 423 -24.30 -2.56 22.29
CA TRP A 423 -25.35 -3.36 21.67
C TRP A 423 -25.29 -3.36 20.14
N LYS A 424 -24.89 -2.24 19.49
CA LYS A 424 -24.78 -2.14 18.03
C LYS A 424 -23.66 -3.01 17.48
N ALA A 425 -22.53 -3.08 18.20
CA ALA A 425 -21.43 -3.95 17.83
C ALA A 425 -21.82 -5.42 17.94
N ASN A 426 -22.59 -5.77 18.99
CA ASN A 426 -23.00 -7.16 19.25
C ASN A 426 -24.13 -7.64 18.32
N GLU A 427 -24.85 -6.74 17.65
CA GLU A 427 -25.83 -7.07 16.60
C GLU A 427 -25.17 -7.30 15.22
N MET A 428 -23.88 -7.01 15.06
CA MET A 428 -23.17 -7.30 13.82
C MET A 428 -22.92 -8.81 13.69
N ASP A 429 -23.20 -9.36 12.52
CA ASP A 429 -22.90 -10.73 12.17
C ASP A 429 -21.66 -10.79 11.26
N LEU A 430 -20.58 -11.40 11.74
CA LEU A 430 -19.33 -11.58 11.01
C LEU A 430 -19.19 -13.00 10.41
N SER A 431 -20.21 -13.84 10.51
CA SER A 431 -20.16 -15.24 10.09
C SER A 431 -19.75 -15.41 8.63
N ASP A 432 -20.31 -14.63 7.73
CA ASP A 432 -19.96 -14.67 6.30
C ASP A 432 -18.50 -14.25 6.04
N MET A 433 -17.99 -13.27 6.77
CA MET A 433 -16.59 -12.84 6.66
C MET A 433 -15.62 -13.90 7.18
N LEU A 434 -16.01 -14.64 8.22
CA LEU A 434 -15.21 -15.70 8.84
C LEU A 434 -15.46 -17.09 8.22
N ALA A 435 -16.35 -17.19 7.22
CA ALA A 435 -16.64 -18.46 6.58
C ALA A 435 -15.46 -18.93 5.71
N PRO A 436 -15.01 -20.19 5.87
CA PRO A 436 -14.01 -20.77 5.00
C PRO A 436 -14.56 -20.96 3.58
N ALA A 437 -13.74 -20.71 2.57
CA ALA A 437 -14.10 -20.91 1.17
C ALA A 437 -13.23 -21.99 0.53
N THR A 438 -13.81 -22.67 -0.49
CA THR A 438 -13.13 -23.68 -1.31
C THR A 438 -13.33 -23.38 -2.80
N CYS A 439 -12.54 -24.03 -3.66
CA CYS A 439 -12.66 -23.87 -5.10
C CYS A 439 -13.98 -24.50 -5.61
N GLU A 440 -14.88 -23.68 -6.17
CA GLU A 440 -16.18 -24.08 -6.68
C GLU A 440 -16.24 -24.05 -8.23
N PHE A 441 -15.70 -23.00 -8.84
CA PHE A 441 -15.84 -22.71 -10.27
C PHE A 441 -14.52 -22.82 -11.05
N GLY A 442 -13.41 -22.99 -10.35
CA GLY A 442 -12.08 -23.12 -10.93
C GLY A 442 -11.55 -24.54 -10.91
N ARG A 443 -10.28 -24.68 -11.26
CA ARG A 443 -9.57 -25.97 -11.14
C ARG A 443 -8.77 -25.98 -9.84
N ALA A 444 -9.10 -26.89 -8.95
CA ALA A 444 -8.32 -27.11 -7.74
C ALA A 444 -6.87 -27.51 -8.08
N ILE A 445 -5.93 -27.04 -7.29
CA ILE A 445 -4.49 -27.36 -7.45
C ILE A 445 -4.22 -28.64 -6.65
N PRO A 446 -3.79 -29.73 -7.31
CA PRO A 446 -3.49 -30.96 -6.60
C PRO A 446 -2.35 -30.76 -5.59
N GLY A 447 -2.58 -31.15 -4.33
CA GLY A 447 -1.56 -31.11 -3.28
C GLY A 447 -1.30 -29.75 -2.63
N ALA A 448 -2.09 -28.72 -2.98
CA ALA A 448 -2.07 -27.40 -2.32
C ALA A 448 -3.48 -27.00 -1.88
N ASP A 449 -3.59 -26.29 -0.77
CA ASP A 449 -4.87 -25.74 -0.30
C ASP A 449 -5.35 -24.53 -1.13
N GLY A 450 -4.44 -23.94 -1.92
CA GLY A 450 -4.71 -22.82 -2.82
C GLY A 450 -4.97 -21.50 -2.11
N ARG A 451 -4.70 -21.37 -0.82
CA ARG A 451 -5.07 -20.20 0.01
C ARG A 451 -4.11 -19.02 -0.11
N HIS A 452 -2.93 -19.22 -0.69
CA HIS A 452 -1.89 -18.21 -0.90
C HIS A 452 -1.31 -18.29 -2.32
N PHE A 453 -0.44 -17.34 -2.66
CA PHE A 453 0.24 -17.30 -3.95
C PHE A 453 1.21 -18.46 -4.12
N LEU A 454 1.22 -19.05 -5.31
CA LEU A 454 2.17 -20.07 -5.72
C LEU A 454 2.93 -19.60 -6.98
N PRO A 455 4.27 -19.49 -6.96
CA PRO A 455 5.04 -19.01 -8.10
C PRO A 455 4.80 -19.80 -9.40
N SER A 456 4.49 -21.10 -9.29
CA SER A 456 4.16 -21.96 -10.43
C SER A 456 2.82 -21.62 -11.11
N MET A 457 1.99 -20.81 -10.47
CA MET A 457 0.67 -20.39 -10.96
C MET A 457 0.65 -18.94 -11.44
N ALA A 458 1.77 -18.22 -11.33
CA ALA A 458 1.90 -16.84 -11.80
C ALA A 458 1.53 -16.71 -13.29
N SER A 459 0.96 -15.57 -13.65
CA SER A 459 0.60 -15.28 -15.03
C SER A 459 1.85 -15.07 -15.87
N ASP A 460 1.94 -15.80 -17.00
CA ASP A 460 2.99 -15.62 -18.00
C ASP A 460 2.44 -14.75 -19.15
N CYS A 461 3.01 -13.56 -19.32
CA CYS A 461 2.64 -12.64 -20.39
C CYS A 461 3.40 -12.90 -21.70
N GLN A 462 4.26 -13.94 -21.75
CA GLN A 462 5.03 -14.36 -22.93
C GLN A 462 5.83 -13.20 -23.57
N LEU A 463 6.40 -12.32 -22.76
CA LEU A 463 7.17 -11.16 -23.22
C LEU A 463 8.42 -11.57 -24.01
N ASP A 464 8.96 -12.73 -23.73
CA ASP A 464 10.07 -13.37 -24.45
C ASP A 464 9.77 -13.63 -25.94
N LYS A 465 8.49 -13.70 -26.30
CA LYS A 465 8.02 -13.88 -27.70
C LYS A 465 7.70 -12.57 -28.42
N SER A 466 7.78 -11.44 -27.72
CA SER A 466 7.53 -10.12 -28.30
C SER A 466 8.53 -9.78 -29.39
N LEU A 467 8.15 -8.88 -30.30
CA LEU A 467 9.02 -8.38 -31.36
C LEU A 467 10.27 -7.68 -30.78
N ASP A 468 10.10 -6.98 -29.68
CA ASP A 468 11.20 -6.35 -28.95
C ASP A 468 12.22 -7.38 -28.46
N ALA A 469 11.76 -8.43 -27.79
CA ALA A 469 12.66 -9.46 -27.23
C ALA A 469 13.36 -10.28 -28.30
N THR A 470 12.65 -10.63 -29.39
CA THR A 470 13.18 -11.55 -30.42
C THR A 470 13.95 -10.83 -31.51
N LEU A 471 13.67 -9.57 -31.79
CA LEU A 471 14.28 -8.82 -32.90
C LEU A 471 14.98 -7.54 -32.41
N PHE A 472 14.25 -6.59 -31.80
CA PHE A 472 14.76 -5.23 -31.58
C PHE A 472 15.92 -5.20 -30.58
N ILE A 473 15.78 -5.86 -29.45
CA ILE A 473 16.82 -5.88 -28.40
C ILE A 473 18.11 -6.55 -28.92
N PRO A 474 18.08 -7.74 -29.55
CA PRO A 474 19.29 -8.33 -30.12
C PRO A 474 19.92 -7.47 -31.23
N TYR A 475 19.10 -6.95 -32.15
CA TYR A 475 19.59 -6.22 -33.33
C TYR A 475 20.22 -4.87 -32.99
N THR A 476 19.78 -4.22 -31.91
CA THR A 476 20.25 -2.89 -31.49
C THR A 476 21.37 -2.91 -30.46
N ALA A 477 21.95 -4.09 -30.17
CA ALA A 477 22.99 -4.23 -29.15
C ALA A 477 24.19 -3.30 -29.41
N SER A 478 24.73 -3.25 -30.66
CA SER A 478 25.88 -2.40 -30.98
C SER A 478 25.58 -0.91 -30.80
N ALA A 479 24.35 -0.46 -31.13
CA ALA A 479 23.96 0.94 -30.93
C ALA A 479 23.87 1.31 -29.44
N ARG A 480 23.44 0.38 -28.59
CA ARG A 480 23.34 0.59 -27.14
C ARG A 480 24.68 0.46 -26.41
N GLU A 481 25.56 -0.44 -26.85
CA GLU A 481 26.82 -0.73 -26.16
C GLU A 481 28.01 0.07 -26.73
N HIS A 482 28.01 0.30 -28.04
CA HIS A 482 29.14 0.93 -28.75
C HIS A 482 28.80 2.24 -29.44
N LEU A 483 27.56 2.72 -29.34
CA LEU A 483 27.05 3.93 -29.99
C LEU A 483 27.18 3.89 -31.54
N GLU A 484 27.18 2.71 -32.14
CA GLU A 484 27.21 2.54 -33.58
C GLU A 484 25.80 2.68 -34.15
N PRO A 485 25.53 3.68 -35.02
CA PRO A 485 24.21 3.87 -35.58
C PRO A 485 23.73 2.63 -36.35
N ILE A 486 22.48 2.24 -36.10
CA ILE A 486 21.87 1.10 -36.77
C ILE A 486 20.55 1.51 -37.42
N ARG A 487 20.30 0.96 -38.62
CA ARG A 487 19.03 1.10 -39.33
C ARG A 487 18.59 -0.25 -39.84
N PHE A 488 17.33 -0.61 -39.58
CA PHE A 488 16.74 -1.84 -40.06
C PHE A 488 15.24 -1.68 -40.30
N ARG A 489 14.63 -2.66 -40.95
CA ARG A 489 13.20 -2.69 -41.22
C ARG A 489 12.56 -3.83 -40.45
N ALA A 490 11.35 -3.59 -39.91
CA ALA A 490 10.53 -4.60 -39.28
C ALA A 490 9.07 -4.45 -39.72
N ASP A 491 8.43 -5.56 -40.04
CA ASP A 491 7.00 -5.59 -40.28
C ASP A 491 6.27 -5.75 -38.94
N ILE A 492 5.25 -4.91 -38.71
CA ILE A 492 4.39 -4.95 -37.52
C ILE A 492 2.94 -5.11 -37.92
N ASP A 493 2.18 -5.78 -37.09
CA ASP A 493 0.75 -5.97 -37.24
C ASP A 493 -0.03 -5.66 -35.93
N ASN A 494 -1.32 -5.90 -35.93
CA ASN A 494 -2.21 -5.58 -34.81
C ASN A 494 -2.01 -6.47 -33.56
N VAL A 495 -1.23 -7.53 -33.63
CA VAL A 495 -0.87 -8.34 -32.45
C VAL A 495 0.43 -7.87 -31.79
N ASN A 496 1.22 -7.02 -32.47
CA ASN A 496 2.46 -6.47 -31.95
C ASN A 496 2.22 -5.24 -31.07
N ARG A 497 1.71 -5.44 -29.87
CA ARG A 497 1.46 -4.35 -28.91
C ARG A 497 2.77 -3.87 -28.27
N CYS A 498 2.88 -2.58 -28.00
CA CYS A 498 4.00 -1.95 -27.30
C CYS A 498 5.37 -2.10 -27.96
N VAL A 499 5.41 -2.22 -29.29
CA VAL A 499 6.65 -2.30 -30.06
C VAL A 499 7.60 -1.16 -29.72
N GLY A 500 8.86 -1.48 -29.41
CA GLY A 500 9.91 -0.54 -29.00
C GLY A 500 9.91 -0.18 -27.51
N THR A 501 8.92 -0.60 -26.72
CA THR A 501 8.82 -0.23 -25.30
C THR A 501 9.87 -0.93 -24.44
N MET A 502 10.09 -2.24 -24.64
CA MET A 502 11.16 -2.98 -23.93
C MET A 502 12.55 -2.49 -24.35
N LEU A 503 12.75 -2.20 -25.63
CA LEU A 503 13.97 -1.56 -26.12
C LEU A 503 14.19 -0.20 -25.46
N GLY A 504 13.16 0.65 -25.42
CA GLY A 504 13.21 1.96 -24.77
C GLY A 504 13.55 1.88 -23.28
N SER A 505 13.05 0.86 -22.58
CA SER A 505 13.40 0.57 -21.18
C SER A 505 14.90 0.24 -21.03
N GLN A 506 15.44 -0.61 -21.89
CA GLN A 506 16.87 -0.94 -21.87
C GLN A 506 17.76 0.26 -22.20
N VAL A 507 17.36 1.05 -23.21
CA VAL A 507 18.08 2.29 -23.54
C VAL A 507 18.09 3.23 -22.32
N THR A 508 16.94 3.43 -21.68
CA THR A 508 16.83 4.31 -20.50
C THR A 508 17.70 3.83 -19.33
N ARG A 509 17.81 2.53 -19.10
CA ARG A 509 18.67 1.97 -18.03
C ARG A 509 20.16 2.15 -18.33
N GLN A 510 20.57 2.00 -19.57
CA GLN A 510 21.98 2.12 -20.00
C GLN A 510 22.39 3.58 -20.23
N HIS A 511 21.49 4.37 -20.75
CA HIS A 511 21.69 5.77 -21.13
C HIS A 511 20.54 6.62 -20.57
N PRO A 512 20.58 7.02 -19.28
CA PRO A 512 19.49 7.80 -18.65
C PRO A 512 19.18 9.13 -19.33
N GLU A 513 20.15 9.72 -20.01
CA GLU A 513 20.00 10.95 -20.80
C GLU A 513 19.59 10.70 -22.27
N GLY A 514 19.41 9.43 -22.65
CA GLY A 514 19.10 8.99 -24.01
C GLY A 514 20.32 8.75 -24.88
N LEU A 515 20.10 8.10 -26.03
CA LEU A 515 21.11 7.95 -27.10
C LEU A 515 21.10 9.18 -28.00
N PRO A 516 22.21 9.47 -28.73
CA PRO A 516 22.22 10.50 -29.79
C PRO A 516 21.12 10.27 -30.82
N GLU A 517 20.61 11.34 -31.40
CA GLU A 517 19.59 11.26 -32.44
C GLU A 517 20.06 10.41 -33.64
N GLY A 518 19.22 9.51 -34.12
CA GLY A 518 19.54 8.63 -35.24
C GLY A 518 20.37 7.38 -34.86
N SER A 519 20.69 7.17 -33.58
CA SER A 519 21.43 5.95 -33.16
C SER A 519 20.67 4.66 -33.48
N ILE A 520 19.34 4.67 -33.39
CA ILE A 520 18.50 3.53 -33.77
C ILE A 520 17.37 4.05 -34.67
N THR A 521 17.29 3.53 -35.86
CA THR A 521 16.21 3.82 -36.82
C THR A 521 15.53 2.52 -37.25
N VAL A 522 14.23 2.44 -37.09
CA VAL A 522 13.41 1.30 -37.55
C VAL A 522 12.40 1.84 -38.56
N ASP A 523 12.41 1.25 -39.77
CA ASP A 523 11.48 1.58 -40.87
C ASP A 523 10.35 0.56 -40.96
#